data_046c512aa09009cc4fa991b53e8d5382
#
_entry.id   046c512aa09009cc4fa991b53e8d5382
#
_cell.length_a   1.000
_cell.length_b   1.000
_cell.length_c   1.000
_cell.angle_alpha   90.00
_cell.angle_beta   90.00
_cell.angle_gamma   90.00
#
_symmetry.space_group_name_H-M   'P 1'
#
loop_
_entity.id
_entity.type
_entity.pdbx_description
1 polymer ?
#
loop_
_entity_poly.entity_id
_entity_poly.type
_entity_poly.pdbx_seq_one_letter_code
_entity_poly.pdbx_strand_id
1 'polypeptide(L)'
;RAMLAVDKGVLYHIDSIRLYGKVMLNKKFLQRYLGISNGSIYNRQQLELVDKKLLELTFLTPLQPSDLTMLGTGAVLNIYADPRKSSQVNFLIGFLPASGTEKKLQLTGDINLNLKNMFSGGEEILIKWQQLQVKSPRLNLGFTQPYVFNSPFGINFLFDLFKKDSNFLQVNAQVGAQYNLSASQNGKLFLQWQNNTLLAGGVDTNEVKLQKQLPPNIDVNASNVGIEYDLLATNYRYNPRRGNELNFTGVVGI
;
A
#
# COMPACT_ATOMS: atom_id res chain seq x y z
N ARG A 1 21.21 -56.86 5.86
CA ARG A 1 20.46 -55.73 5.28
C ARG A 1 19.42 -55.28 6.31
N ALA A 2 19.52 -54.05 6.82
CA ALA A 2 18.49 -53.47 7.67
C ALA A 2 17.35 -52.94 6.79
N MET A 3 16.10 -53.33 7.05
CA MET A 3 14.91 -52.71 6.43
C MET A 3 14.42 -51.61 7.37
N LEU A 4 14.34 -50.40 6.86
CA LEU A 4 13.71 -49.28 7.56
C LEU A 4 12.24 -49.25 7.17
N ALA A 5 11.34 -49.59 8.09
CA ALA A 5 9.90 -49.37 7.92
C ALA A 5 9.55 -47.99 8.47
N VAL A 6 9.08 -47.11 7.59
CA VAL A 6 8.64 -45.76 7.98
C VAL A 6 7.13 -45.74 7.94
N ASP A 7 6.49 -45.59 9.09
CA ASP A 7 5.06 -45.28 9.19
C ASP A 7 4.92 -43.73 9.05
N LYS A 8 4.23 -43.28 8.02
CA LYS A 8 4.02 -41.86 7.75
C LYS A 8 3.00 -41.19 8.69
N GLY A 9 2.34 -41.97 9.53
CA GLY A 9 1.30 -41.48 10.43
C GLY A 9 0.07 -40.91 9.72
N VAL A 10 -0.79 -40.24 10.48
CA VAL A 10 -2.03 -39.64 9.99
C VAL A 10 -1.74 -38.26 9.40
N LEU A 11 -2.28 -37.97 8.21
CA LEU A 11 -2.20 -36.68 7.57
C LEU A 11 -3.22 -35.72 8.20
N TYR A 12 -2.76 -34.65 8.82
CA TYR A 12 -3.61 -33.63 9.42
C TYR A 12 -3.86 -32.47 8.43
N HIS A 13 -5.09 -31.90 8.50
CA HIS A 13 -5.49 -30.75 7.67
C HIS A 13 -5.94 -29.58 8.55
N ILE A 14 -5.76 -28.37 8.07
CA ILE A 14 -6.29 -27.17 8.72
C ILE A 14 -7.70 -26.93 8.18
N ASP A 15 -8.72 -27.23 8.97
CA ASP A 15 -10.12 -27.11 8.55
C ASP A 15 -10.57 -25.64 8.49
N SER A 16 -10.12 -24.84 9.45
CA SER A 16 -10.52 -23.43 9.51
C SER A 16 -9.58 -22.60 10.37
N ILE A 17 -9.68 -21.27 10.18
CA ILE A 17 -9.06 -20.28 11.06
C ILE A 17 -10.17 -19.65 11.92
N ARG A 18 -9.96 -19.61 13.22
CA ARG A 18 -10.81 -18.88 14.18
C ARG A 18 -10.05 -17.66 14.69
N LEU A 19 -10.73 -16.51 14.67
CA LEU A 19 -10.21 -15.28 15.20
C LEU A 19 -10.93 -14.94 16.50
N TYR A 20 -10.17 -14.77 17.57
CA TYR A 20 -10.63 -14.35 18.89
C TYR A 20 -10.11 -12.95 19.18
N GLY A 21 -10.89 -12.17 19.95
CA GLY A 21 -10.61 -10.77 20.27
C GLY A 21 -11.56 -9.82 19.56
N LYS A 22 -11.23 -8.53 19.57
CA LYS A 22 -12.11 -7.47 19.06
C LYS A 22 -11.75 -7.02 17.64
N VAL A 23 -10.67 -7.53 17.05
CA VAL A 23 -10.26 -7.16 15.70
C VAL A 23 -11.24 -7.69 14.67
N MET A 24 -11.67 -6.81 13.76
CA MET A 24 -12.52 -7.19 12.65
C MET A 24 -11.64 -7.45 11.42
N LEU A 25 -11.54 -8.72 11.02
CA LEU A 25 -10.80 -9.14 9.83
C LEU A 25 -11.60 -10.17 9.05
N ASN A 26 -11.57 -10.01 7.74
CA ASN A 26 -12.15 -10.98 6.84
C ASN A 26 -11.31 -12.28 6.90
N LYS A 27 -11.97 -13.42 7.14
CA LYS A 27 -11.31 -14.74 7.19
C LYS A 27 -10.54 -15.05 5.90
N LYS A 28 -11.08 -14.66 4.74
CA LYS A 28 -10.42 -14.85 3.44
C LYS A 28 -9.12 -14.05 3.34
N PHE A 29 -9.10 -12.83 3.88
CA PHE A 29 -7.87 -12.04 3.98
C PHE A 29 -6.81 -12.77 4.82
N LEU A 30 -7.17 -13.23 6.02
CA LEU A 30 -6.25 -13.98 6.89
C LEU A 30 -5.72 -15.25 6.22
N GLN A 31 -6.58 -16.03 5.59
CA GLN A 31 -6.17 -17.24 4.87
C GLN A 31 -5.14 -16.94 3.78
N ARG A 32 -5.38 -15.90 3.00
CA ARG A 32 -4.45 -15.49 1.92
C ARG A 32 -3.15 -14.93 2.48
N TYR A 33 -3.24 -14.06 3.47
CA TYR A 33 -2.07 -13.44 4.09
C TYR A 33 -1.16 -14.47 4.77
N LEU A 34 -1.73 -15.41 5.51
CA LEU A 34 -0.98 -16.47 6.17
C LEU A 34 -0.52 -17.57 5.20
N GLY A 35 -1.19 -17.71 4.05
CA GLY A 35 -0.97 -18.79 3.11
C GLY A 35 -1.58 -20.12 3.57
N ILE A 36 -2.58 -20.08 4.47
CA ILE A 36 -3.23 -21.23 5.07
C ILE A 36 -4.70 -21.23 4.64
N SER A 37 -5.05 -22.06 3.68
CA SER A 37 -6.43 -22.22 3.21
C SER A 37 -7.14 -23.34 3.97
N ASN A 38 -8.48 -23.32 4.00
CA ASN A 38 -9.25 -24.45 4.54
C ASN A 38 -8.93 -25.73 3.76
N GLY A 39 -8.73 -26.82 4.47
CA GLY A 39 -8.36 -28.12 3.91
C GLY A 39 -6.87 -28.24 3.53
N SER A 40 -6.05 -27.21 3.77
CA SER A 40 -4.61 -27.31 3.54
C SER A 40 -3.95 -28.29 4.48
N ILE A 41 -2.94 -29.01 4.00
CA ILE A 41 -2.17 -29.94 4.81
C ILE A 41 -1.47 -29.16 5.92
N TYR A 42 -1.52 -29.71 7.13
CA TYR A 42 -0.79 -29.20 8.28
C TYR A 42 0.72 -29.10 7.96
N ASN A 43 1.27 -27.92 8.11
CA ASN A 43 2.70 -27.66 7.96
C ASN A 43 3.21 -26.88 9.17
N ARG A 44 4.08 -27.52 9.97
CA ARG A 44 4.65 -26.92 11.17
C ARG A 44 5.42 -25.63 10.89
N GLN A 45 6.18 -25.58 9.81
CA GLN A 45 6.95 -24.38 9.45
C GLN A 45 6.03 -23.19 9.13
N GLN A 46 4.90 -23.41 8.47
CA GLN A 46 3.91 -22.36 8.22
C GLN A 46 3.31 -21.83 9.53
N LEU A 47 3.03 -22.73 10.49
CA LEU A 47 2.47 -22.31 11.78
C LEU A 47 3.46 -21.50 12.62
N GLU A 48 4.72 -21.89 12.64
CA GLU A 48 5.77 -21.13 13.34
C GLU A 48 5.93 -19.70 12.76
N LEU A 49 5.52 -19.47 11.51
CA LEU A 49 5.52 -18.17 10.86
C LEU A 49 4.25 -17.35 11.10
N VAL A 50 3.15 -17.97 11.59
CA VAL A 50 1.86 -17.27 11.78
C VAL A 50 2.04 -16.06 12.68
N ASP A 51 2.59 -16.24 13.86
CA ASP A 51 2.75 -15.15 14.83
C ASP A 51 3.66 -14.04 14.31
N LYS A 52 4.73 -14.39 13.58
CA LYS A 52 5.61 -13.40 12.94
C LYS A 52 4.86 -12.58 11.91
N LYS A 53 4.07 -13.23 11.05
CA LYS A 53 3.24 -12.55 10.05
C LYS A 53 2.17 -11.67 10.70
N LEU A 54 1.54 -12.11 11.78
CA LEU A 54 0.56 -11.29 12.49
C LEU A 54 1.19 -10.02 13.06
N LEU A 55 2.43 -10.08 13.56
CA LEU A 55 3.17 -8.90 14.05
C LEU A 55 3.50 -7.88 12.94
N GLU A 56 3.54 -8.30 11.67
CA GLU A 56 3.75 -7.40 10.52
C GLU A 56 2.49 -6.56 10.20
N LEU A 57 1.30 -7.03 10.60
CA LEU A 57 0.06 -6.30 10.39
C LEU A 57 -0.05 -5.14 11.38
N THR A 58 0.11 -3.93 10.88
CA THR A 58 0.17 -2.71 11.73
C THR A 58 -1.14 -2.37 12.42
N PHE A 59 -2.27 -2.91 11.95
CA PHE A 59 -3.62 -2.61 12.43
C PHE A 59 -4.16 -3.63 13.46
N LEU A 60 -3.35 -4.59 13.87
CA LEU A 60 -3.69 -5.52 14.94
C LEU A 60 -2.54 -5.68 15.95
N THR A 61 -2.90 -6.15 17.16
CA THR A 61 -1.96 -6.55 18.20
C THR A 61 -2.30 -7.96 18.62
N PRO A 62 -1.39 -8.94 18.44
CA PRO A 62 -1.58 -10.28 19.00
C PRO A 62 -1.71 -10.20 20.53
N LEU A 63 -2.66 -10.93 21.11
CA LEU A 63 -2.89 -11.02 22.55
C LEU A 63 -2.06 -12.12 23.21
N GLN A 64 -1.93 -13.24 22.49
CA GLN A 64 -1.16 -14.42 22.87
C GLN A 64 -0.73 -15.18 21.61
N PRO A 65 0.22 -16.12 21.71
CA PRO A 65 0.60 -16.97 20.60
C PRO A 65 -0.60 -17.73 20.02
N SER A 66 -0.59 -17.91 18.69
CA SER A 66 -1.59 -18.74 18.01
C SER A 66 -1.42 -20.21 18.40
N ASP A 67 -2.53 -20.93 18.47
CA ASP A 67 -2.54 -22.35 18.81
C ASP A 67 -3.42 -23.17 17.85
N LEU A 68 -3.35 -24.47 17.98
CA LEU A 68 -4.13 -25.44 17.21
C LEU A 68 -5.03 -26.25 18.12
N THR A 69 -6.32 -26.29 17.80
CA THR A 69 -7.25 -27.27 18.37
C THR A 69 -7.41 -28.42 17.40
N MET A 70 -6.97 -29.63 17.80
CA MET A 70 -7.10 -30.85 17.00
C MET A 70 -8.48 -31.43 17.12
N LEU A 71 -9.11 -31.79 16.00
CA LEU A 71 -10.45 -32.36 15.91
C LEU A 71 -10.38 -33.59 14.99
N GLY A 72 -10.08 -34.77 15.53
CA GLY A 72 -9.85 -35.98 14.74
C GLY A 72 -8.64 -35.82 13.83
N THR A 73 -8.83 -35.89 12.51
CA THR A 73 -7.78 -35.64 11.49
C THR A 73 -7.70 -34.19 11.03
N GLY A 74 -8.62 -33.33 11.51
CA GLY A 74 -8.66 -31.93 11.24
C GLY A 74 -8.07 -31.08 12.38
N ALA A 75 -7.74 -29.84 12.09
CA ALA A 75 -7.25 -28.87 13.07
C ALA A 75 -7.87 -27.49 12.81
N VAL A 76 -8.12 -26.76 13.88
CA VAL A 76 -8.55 -25.36 13.84
C VAL A 76 -7.41 -24.49 14.32
N LEU A 77 -6.97 -23.56 13.49
CA LEU A 77 -5.98 -22.56 13.87
C LEU A 77 -6.70 -21.42 14.62
N ASN A 78 -6.35 -21.22 15.88
CA ASN A 78 -6.87 -20.16 16.72
C ASN A 78 -5.89 -18.98 16.72
N ILE A 79 -6.39 -17.80 16.40
CA ILE A 79 -5.65 -16.54 16.39
C ILE A 79 -6.30 -15.60 17.39
N TYR A 80 -5.50 -14.98 18.22
CA TYR A 80 -5.95 -14.07 19.29
C TYR A 80 -5.40 -12.69 19.03
N ALA A 81 -6.27 -11.71 18.67
CA ALA A 81 -5.82 -10.38 18.32
C ALA A 81 -6.86 -9.30 18.64
N ASP A 82 -6.37 -8.15 19.04
CA ASP A 82 -7.16 -6.94 19.21
C ASP A 82 -6.78 -5.87 18.15
N PRO A 83 -7.69 -4.93 17.85
CA PRO A 83 -7.40 -3.85 16.94
C PRO A 83 -6.33 -2.92 17.50
N ARG A 84 -5.39 -2.52 16.65
CA ARG A 84 -4.38 -1.52 16.93
C ARG A 84 -4.71 -0.23 16.20
N LYS A 85 -4.62 0.91 16.89
CA LYS A 85 -4.77 2.22 16.28
C LYS A 85 -3.59 2.49 15.34
N SER A 86 -3.77 2.23 14.06
CA SER A 86 -2.75 2.43 13.01
C SER A 86 -3.15 3.47 11.98
N SER A 87 -4.42 3.87 11.97
CA SER A 87 -4.88 4.98 11.15
C SER A 87 -4.42 6.30 11.73
N GLN A 88 -3.99 7.21 10.85
CA GLN A 88 -3.51 8.54 11.21
C GLN A 88 -4.38 9.58 10.55
N VAL A 89 -4.72 10.61 11.32
CA VAL A 89 -5.56 11.73 10.88
C VAL A 89 -4.91 13.00 11.40
N ASN A 90 -4.37 13.81 10.48
CA ASN A 90 -3.74 15.08 10.80
C ASN A 90 -4.42 16.19 10.00
N PHE A 91 -4.73 17.29 10.68
CA PHE A 91 -5.29 18.50 10.08
C PHE A 91 -4.51 19.71 10.55
N LEU A 92 -4.15 20.55 9.59
CA LEU A 92 -3.64 21.89 9.81
C LEU A 92 -4.43 22.83 8.90
N ILE A 93 -5.03 23.86 9.47
CA ILE A 93 -5.74 24.90 8.74
C ILE A 93 -5.18 26.25 9.17
N GLY A 94 -4.82 27.06 8.21
CA GLY A 94 -4.29 28.40 8.42
C GLY A 94 -4.87 29.40 7.43
N PHE A 95 -4.63 30.67 7.69
CA PHE A 95 -5.05 31.76 6.83
C PHE A 95 -3.86 32.67 6.57
N LEU A 96 -3.63 33.03 5.31
CA LEU A 96 -2.70 34.06 4.93
C LEU A 96 -3.46 35.38 4.80
N PRO A 97 -2.98 36.46 5.43
CA PRO A 97 -3.60 37.76 5.30
C PRO A 97 -3.49 38.28 3.86
N ALA A 98 -4.40 39.16 3.48
CA ALA A 98 -4.32 39.86 2.23
C ALA A 98 -2.98 40.67 2.13
N SER A 99 -2.29 40.51 1.02
CA SER A 99 -1.04 41.26 0.70
C SER A 99 -1.26 42.14 -0.53
N GLY A 100 -0.32 42.98 -0.85
CA GLY A 100 -0.45 43.97 -1.94
C GLY A 100 -0.86 43.42 -3.31
N THR A 101 -0.51 42.17 -3.60
CA THR A 101 -0.88 41.45 -4.83
C THR A 101 -2.16 40.63 -4.69
N GLU A 102 -2.49 40.15 -3.48
CA GLU A 102 -3.66 39.32 -3.23
C GLU A 102 -4.60 40.04 -2.24
N LYS A 103 -5.68 40.57 -2.77
CA LYS A 103 -6.64 41.42 -2.00
C LYS A 103 -7.57 40.65 -1.08
N LYS A 104 -7.50 39.30 -1.06
CA LYS A 104 -8.40 38.44 -0.27
C LYS A 104 -7.63 37.58 0.71
N LEU A 105 -8.24 37.31 1.86
CA LEU A 105 -7.83 36.29 2.79
C LEU A 105 -7.73 34.92 2.08
N GLN A 106 -6.61 34.23 2.23
CA GLN A 106 -6.41 32.94 1.57
C GLN A 106 -6.35 31.82 2.57
N LEU A 107 -7.07 30.75 2.30
CA LEU A 107 -7.06 29.52 3.05
C LEU A 107 -5.79 28.75 2.72
N THR A 108 -5.07 28.30 3.74
CA THR A 108 -3.96 27.36 3.65
C THR A 108 -4.23 26.17 4.54
N GLY A 109 -3.64 25.03 4.23
CA GLY A 109 -3.83 23.86 5.06
C GLY A 109 -3.07 22.64 4.61
N ASP A 110 -3.04 21.66 5.51
CA ASP A 110 -2.52 20.32 5.29
C ASP A 110 -3.52 19.33 5.91
N ILE A 111 -4.01 18.41 5.11
CA ILE A 111 -4.84 17.29 5.53
C ILE A 111 -4.12 16.02 5.15
N ASN A 112 -3.85 15.17 6.12
CA ASN A 112 -3.20 13.88 5.92
C ASN A 112 -4.00 12.79 6.62
N LEU A 113 -4.67 11.95 5.83
CA LEU A 113 -5.43 10.79 6.27
C LEU A 113 -4.72 9.54 5.75
N ASN A 114 -4.30 8.67 6.65
CA ASN A 114 -3.83 7.34 6.34
C ASN A 114 -4.68 6.34 7.12
N LEU A 115 -5.62 5.70 6.44
CA LEU A 115 -6.60 4.80 7.03
C LEU A 115 -6.25 3.36 6.66
N LYS A 116 -6.19 2.48 7.65
CA LYS A 116 -5.82 1.09 7.47
C LYS A 116 -6.92 0.17 7.96
N ASN A 117 -7.22 -0.86 7.16
CA ASN A 117 -8.17 -1.92 7.47
C ASN A 117 -9.57 -1.41 7.85
N MET A 118 -10.07 -0.39 7.17
CA MET A 118 -11.41 0.18 7.40
C MET A 118 -12.55 -0.80 7.06
N PHE A 119 -12.34 -1.63 6.02
CA PHE A 119 -13.31 -2.62 5.52
C PHE A 119 -12.92 -4.05 5.88
N SER A 120 -12.00 -4.24 6.83
CA SER A 120 -11.57 -5.56 7.34
C SER A 120 -10.86 -6.46 6.30
N GLY A 121 -10.40 -5.90 5.20
CA GLY A 121 -9.69 -6.60 4.12
C GLY A 121 -8.21 -6.32 4.03
N GLY A 122 -7.65 -5.61 5.04
CA GLY A 122 -6.24 -5.21 5.08
C GLY A 122 -5.88 -4.07 4.12
N GLU A 123 -6.90 -3.35 3.64
CA GLU A 123 -6.74 -2.23 2.72
C GLU A 123 -6.10 -1.01 3.39
N GLU A 124 -5.47 -0.18 2.56
CA GLU A 124 -4.91 1.11 2.94
C GLU A 124 -5.46 2.22 2.04
N ILE A 125 -5.94 3.31 2.67
CA ILE A 125 -6.44 4.49 2.01
C ILE A 125 -5.59 5.67 2.43
N LEU A 126 -4.96 6.34 1.46
CA LEU A 126 -4.19 7.56 1.66
C LEU A 126 -4.93 8.74 1.01
N ILE A 127 -5.16 9.79 1.78
CA ILE A 127 -5.64 11.07 1.27
C ILE A 127 -4.74 12.15 1.86
N LYS A 128 -3.99 12.82 1.01
CA LYS A 128 -3.13 13.93 1.42
C LYS A 128 -3.45 15.15 0.56
N TRP A 129 -3.94 16.20 1.20
CA TRP A 129 -4.17 17.49 0.57
C TRP A 129 -3.32 18.54 1.25
N GLN A 130 -2.63 19.33 0.45
CA GLN A 130 -1.77 20.41 0.94
C GLN A 130 -2.00 21.65 0.10
N GLN A 131 -2.16 22.79 0.77
CA GLN A 131 -2.15 24.12 0.16
C GLN A 131 -1.41 25.07 1.10
N LEU A 132 -0.08 24.98 1.10
CA LEU A 132 0.78 25.81 1.94
C LEU A 132 1.17 27.14 1.26
N GLN A 133 1.11 27.17 -0.06
CA GLN A 133 1.34 28.36 -0.88
C GLN A 133 0.06 28.73 -1.62
N VAL A 134 -0.05 30.03 -1.87
CA VAL A 134 -1.16 30.61 -2.62
C VAL A 134 -1.30 29.94 -3.98
N LYS A 135 -2.51 29.51 -4.34
CA LYS A 135 -2.85 28.93 -5.65
C LYS A 135 -2.03 27.67 -6.05
N SER A 136 -1.36 27.03 -5.07
CA SER A 136 -0.50 25.88 -5.32
C SER A 136 -0.96 24.64 -4.52
N PRO A 137 -2.20 24.14 -4.76
CA PRO A 137 -2.68 22.94 -4.11
C PRO A 137 -1.98 21.68 -4.62
N ARG A 138 -1.78 20.73 -3.71
CA ARG A 138 -1.37 19.36 -4.00
C ARG A 138 -2.41 18.39 -3.43
N LEU A 139 -2.81 17.40 -4.19
CA LEU A 139 -3.67 16.32 -3.77
C LEU A 139 -3.04 14.99 -4.14
N ASN A 140 -2.81 14.13 -3.14
CA ASN A 140 -2.40 12.77 -3.35
C ASN A 140 -3.49 11.84 -2.82
N LEU A 141 -3.94 10.92 -3.64
CA LEU A 141 -4.86 9.86 -3.26
C LEU A 141 -4.20 8.51 -3.49
N GLY A 142 -4.36 7.61 -2.54
CA GLY A 142 -3.86 6.25 -2.64
C GLY A 142 -4.90 5.26 -2.15
N PHE A 143 -5.05 4.15 -2.83
CA PHE A 143 -5.84 3.02 -2.41
C PHE A 143 -5.10 1.73 -2.73
N THR A 144 -4.97 0.86 -1.74
CA THR A 144 -4.35 -0.45 -1.92
C THR A 144 -5.24 -1.51 -1.27
N GLN A 145 -5.64 -2.50 -2.05
CA GLN A 145 -6.33 -3.70 -1.59
C GLN A 145 -5.43 -4.91 -1.86
N PRO A 146 -4.87 -5.55 -0.83
CA PRO A 146 -3.84 -6.58 -1.02
C PRO A 146 -4.36 -7.87 -1.66
N TYR A 147 -5.63 -8.21 -1.44
CA TYR A 147 -6.26 -9.42 -1.97
C TYR A 147 -7.66 -9.13 -2.48
N VAL A 148 -7.91 -9.38 -3.76
CA VAL A 148 -9.23 -9.24 -4.39
C VAL A 148 -9.75 -10.59 -4.88
N PHE A 149 -11.06 -10.77 -4.87
CA PHE A 149 -11.74 -11.98 -5.36
C PHE A 149 -11.21 -13.29 -4.75
N ASN A 150 -10.75 -13.24 -3.49
CA ASN A 150 -10.14 -14.39 -2.81
C ASN A 150 -8.93 -14.97 -3.57
N SER A 151 -8.19 -14.16 -4.27
CA SER A 151 -7.01 -14.50 -5.06
C SER A 151 -5.73 -13.94 -4.41
N PRO A 152 -4.52 -14.34 -4.83
CA PRO A 152 -3.27 -13.71 -4.41
C PRO A 152 -3.03 -12.34 -5.05
N PHE A 153 -3.93 -11.90 -5.92
CA PHE A 153 -3.83 -10.62 -6.58
C PHE A 153 -4.44 -9.51 -5.74
N GLY A 154 -3.82 -8.36 -5.74
CA GLY A 154 -4.31 -7.12 -5.18
C GLY A 154 -4.44 -6.05 -6.25
N ILE A 155 -5.04 -4.93 -5.88
CA ILE A 155 -5.13 -3.73 -6.70
C ILE A 155 -4.52 -2.54 -5.97
N ASN A 156 -3.91 -1.67 -6.75
CA ASN A 156 -3.35 -0.42 -6.27
C ASN A 156 -3.80 0.72 -7.18
N PHE A 157 -4.19 1.82 -6.59
CA PHE A 157 -4.53 3.05 -7.28
C PHE A 157 -3.77 4.20 -6.62
N LEU A 158 -3.12 5.02 -7.44
CA LEU A 158 -2.46 6.25 -7.01
C LEU A 158 -2.90 7.40 -7.91
N PHE A 159 -3.13 8.54 -7.30
CA PHE A 159 -3.43 9.78 -8.01
C PHE A 159 -2.68 10.92 -7.35
N ASP A 160 -1.96 11.69 -8.14
CA ASP A 160 -1.23 12.89 -7.73
C ASP A 160 -1.65 14.06 -8.61
N LEU A 161 -2.09 15.12 -7.99
CA LEU A 161 -2.37 16.39 -8.64
C LEU A 161 -1.53 17.46 -7.95
N PHE A 162 -0.76 18.19 -8.72
CA PHE A 162 -0.01 19.33 -8.25
C PHE A 162 -0.20 20.51 -9.20
N LYS A 163 -0.70 21.61 -8.66
CA LYS A 163 -0.76 22.89 -9.35
C LYS A 163 0.30 23.83 -8.76
N LYS A 164 1.09 24.46 -9.59
CA LYS A 164 2.05 25.49 -9.16
C LYS A 164 1.59 26.84 -9.66
N ASP A 165 0.89 27.56 -8.79
CA ASP A 165 0.34 28.91 -9.07
C ASP A 165 -0.40 28.97 -10.43
N SER A 166 -0.03 29.92 -11.27
CA SER A 166 -0.52 30.06 -12.65
C SER A 166 0.42 29.43 -13.68
N ASN A 167 1.47 28.73 -13.25
CA ASN A 167 2.54 28.27 -14.14
C ASN A 167 2.22 26.92 -14.78
N PHE A 168 1.94 25.89 -13.99
CA PHE A 168 1.64 24.56 -14.52
C PHE A 168 0.70 23.75 -13.62
N LEU A 169 0.07 22.80 -14.23
CA LEU A 169 -0.73 21.74 -13.59
C LEU A 169 -0.15 20.38 -13.98
N GLN A 170 0.20 19.61 -12.99
CA GLN A 170 0.64 18.22 -13.14
C GLN A 170 -0.42 17.29 -12.59
N VAL A 171 -0.81 16.29 -13.38
CA VAL A 171 -1.73 15.22 -12.98
C VAL A 171 -1.09 13.89 -13.33
N ASN A 172 -0.94 13.02 -12.34
CA ASN A 172 -0.49 11.66 -12.51
C ASN A 172 -1.54 10.71 -11.96
N ALA A 173 -1.92 9.70 -12.72
CA ALA A 173 -2.79 8.63 -12.29
C ALA A 173 -2.15 7.29 -12.58
N GLN A 174 -2.21 6.35 -11.64
CA GLN A 174 -1.67 5.01 -11.80
C GLN A 174 -2.67 3.99 -11.30
N VAL A 175 -2.86 2.93 -12.07
CA VAL A 175 -3.62 1.75 -11.66
C VAL A 175 -2.72 0.53 -11.81
N GLY A 176 -2.60 -0.26 -10.75
CA GLY A 176 -1.74 -1.44 -10.73
C GLY A 176 -2.46 -2.69 -10.25
N ALA A 177 -2.07 -3.83 -10.81
CA ALA A 177 -2.35 -5.15 -10.28
C ALA A 177 -1.09 -5.66 -9.60
N GLN A 178 -1.21 -6.03 -8.33
CA GLN A 178 -0.10 -6.57 -7.55
C GLN A 178 -0.29 -8.06 -7.31
N TYR A 179 0.81 -8.81 -7.27
CA TYR A 179 0.84 -10.21 -6.90
C TYR A 179 1.72 -10.39 -5.66
N ASN A 180 1.10 -10.79 -4.56
CA ASN A 180 1.79 -11.01 -3.31
C ASN A 180 2.37 -12.44 -3.29
N LEU A 181 3.64 -12.57 -3.69
CA LEU A 181 4.37 -13.85 -3.69
C LEU A 181 4.57 -14.39 -2.27
N SER A 182 4.87 -13.50 -1.34
CA SER A 182 5.01 -13.80 0.09
C SER A 182 4.77 -12.53 0.91
N ALA A 183 4.86 -12.61 2.23
CA ALA A 183 4.80 -11.43 3.11
C ALA A 183 5.92 -10.42 2.86
N SER A 184 7.04 -10.88 2.27
CA SER A 184 8.24 -10.07 2.01
C SER A 184 8.51 -9.83 0.52
N GLN A 185 7.69 -10.34 -0.38
CA GLN A 185 7.90 -10.24 -1.83
C GLN A 185 6.60 -9.87 -2.54
N ASN A 186 6.67 -8.80 -3.30
CA ASN A 186 5.54 -8.28 -4.06
C ASN A 186 5.98 -7.93 -5.49
N GLY A 187 5.22 -8.39 -6.46
CA GLY A 187 5.35 -7.97 -7.85
C GLY A 187 4.14 -7.12 -8.24
N LYS A 188 4.33 -6.06 -9.02
CA LYS A 188 3.25 -5.20 -9.49
C LYS A 188 3.43 -4.89 -10.97
N LEU A 189 2.33 -4.98 -11.72
CA LEU A 189 2.19 -4.45 -13.08
C LEU A 189 1.27 -3.24 -13.01
N PHE A 190 1.63 -2.13 -13.64
CA PHE A 190 0.82 -0.92 -13.58
C PHE A 190 0.76 -0.16 -14.90
N LEU A 191 -0.33 0.56 -15.05
CA LEU A 191 -0.52 1.58 -16.08
C LEU A 191 -0.46 2.95 -15.41
N GLN A 192 0.24 3.88 -16.01
CA GLN A 192 0.40 5.24 -15.51
C GLN A 192 0.08 6.23 -16.62
N TRP A 193 -0.70 7.23 -16.27
CA TRP A 193 -0.98 8.40 -17.11
C TRP A 193 -0.38 9.63 -16.44
N GLN A 194 0.39 10.35 -17.21
CA GLN A 194 1.05 11.57 -16.77
C GLN A 194 0.67 12.71 -17.70
N ASN A 195 0.14 13.78 -17.14
CA ASN A 195 -0.20 14.99 -17.86
C ASN A 195 0.41 16.19 -17.14
N ASN A 196 1.24 16.93 -17.84
CA ASN A 196 1.76 18.22 -17.41
C ASN A 196 1.25 19.28 -18.38
N THR A 197 0.45 20.23 -17.89
CA THR A 197 -0.11 21.31 -18.70
C THR A 197 0.44 22.64 -18.23
N LEU A 198 1.02 23.40 -19.16
CA LEU A 198 1.40 24.78 -18.91
C LEU A 198 0.15 25.67 -18.80
N LEU A 199 0.11 26.47 -17.76
CA LEU A 199 -0.93 27.47 -17.56
C LEU A 199 -0.48 28.82 -18.13
N ALA A 200 -1.43 29.75 -18.32
CA ALA A 200 -1.16 31.04 -18.97
C ALA A 200 -0.02 31.89 -18.35
N GLY A 201 0.27 31.68 -17.06
CA GLY A 201 1.40 32.33 -16.38
C GLY A 201 2.75 31.59 -16.49
N GLY A 202 2.76 30.40 -17.08
CA GLY A 202 3.97 29.56 -17.19
C GLY A 202 4.84 29.85 -18.42
N VAL A 203 4.36 30.67 -19.35
CA VAL A 203 5.08 30.98 -20.60
C VAL A 203 5.28 32.48 -20.72
N ASP A 204 6.53 32.93 -20.60
CA ASP A 204 6.89 34.26 -21.04
C ASP A 204 7.12 34.25 -22.56
N THR A 205 6.10 34.69 -23.30
CA THR A 205 6.13 34.73 -24.77
C THR A 205 7.22 35.67 -25.33
N ASN A 206 7.66 36.64 -24.57
CA ASN A 206 8.74 37.53 -24.98
C ASN A 206 10.10 36.85 -24.85
N GLU A 207 10.30 36.11 -23.76
CA GLU A 207 11.52 35.35 -23.53
C GLU A 207 11.66 34.21 -24.57
N VAL A 208 10.57 33.48 -24.86
CA VAL A 208 10.55 32.47 -25.93
C VAL A 208 10.90 33.04 -27.31
N LYS A 209 10.41 34.25 -27.62
CA LYS A 209 10.74 34.93 -28.89
C LYS A 209 12.20 35.36 -28.96
N LEU A 210 12.76 35.80 -27.83
CA LEU A 210 14.16 36.27 -27.75
C LEU A 210 15.15 35.11 -27.76
N GLN A 211 14.89 34.07 -26.97
CA GLN A 211 15.83 32.94 -26.83
C GLN A 211 15.62 31.86 -27.88
N LYS A 212 14.49 31.88 -28.61
CA LYS A 212 14.06 30.82 -29.54
C LYS A 212 14.09 29.41 -28.93
N GLN A 213 13.89 29.32 -27.61
CA GLN A 213 13.82 28.07 -26.84
C GLN A 213 12.49 28.01 -26.12
N LEU A 214 11.91 26.82 -26.08
CA LEU A 214 10.70 26.52 -25.30
C LEU A 214 11.07 26.44 -23.82
N PRO A 215 10.13 26.82 -22.91
CA PRO A 215 10.34 26.64 -21.48
C PRO A 215 10.69 25.20 -21.12
N PRO A 216 11.47 24.93 -20.08
CA PRO A 216 11.85 23.59 -19.66
C PRO A 216 10.65 22.72 -19.22
N ASN A 217 9.51 23.34 -18.92
CA ASN A 217 8.26 22.67 -18.58
C ASN A 217 7.30 22.74 -19.78
N ILE A 218 7.49 21.87 -20.75
CA ILE A 218 6.60 21.73 -21.91
C ILE A 218 5.37 20.90 -21.51
N ASP A 219 4.24 21.13 -22.19
CA ASP A 219 3.08 20.24 -22.12
C ASP A 219 3.50 18.81 -22.45
N VAL A 220 3.37 17.92 -21.49
CA VAL A 220 3.71 16.51 -21.62
C VAL A 220 2.46 15.70 -21.34
N ASN A 221 2.10 14.85 -22.27
CA ASN A 221 1.07 13.84 -22.07
C ASN A 221 1.69 12.48 -22.41
N ALA A 222 1.82 11.63 -21.41
CA ALA A 222 2.45 10.33 -21.56
C ALA A 222 1.60 9.24 -20.92
N SER A 223 1.49 8.13 -21.62
CA SER A 223 0.97 6.88 -21.10
C SER A 223 2.11 5.89 -20.94
N ASN A 224 2.21 5.27 -19.78
CA ASN A 224 3.33 4.40 -19.46
C ASN A 224 2.79 3.04 -18.96
N VAL A 225 3.54 1.99 -19.25
CA VAL A 225 3.38 0.67 -18.64
C VAL A 225 4.61 0.41 -17.80
N GLY A 226 4.42 -0.06 -16.57
CA GLY A 226 5.53 -0.34 -15.68
C GLY A 226 5.37 -1.63 -14.92
N ILE A 227 6.52 -2.15 -14.50
CA ILE A 227 6.63 -3.28 -13.59
C ILE A 227 7.40 -2.84 -12.36
N GLU A 228 7.03 -3.38 -11.21
CA GLU A 228 7.72 -3.14 -9.94
C GLU A 228 7.89 -4.47 -9.21
N TYR A 229 9.02 -4.65 -8.60
CA TYR A 229 9.30 -5.80 -7.75
C TYR A 229 9.94 -5.33 -6.46
N ASP A 230 9.31 -5.70 -5.35
CA ASP A 230 9.77 -5.39 -4.01
C ASP A 230 10.15 -6.67 -3.27
N LEU A 231 11.34 -6.66 -2.69
CA LEU A 231 11.81 -7.65 -1.74
C LEU A 231 12.17 -6.94 -0.44
N LEU A 232 11.48 -7.26 0.64
CA LEU A 232 11.75 -6.75 1.98
C LEU A 232 12.02 -7.92 2.94
N ALA A 233 13.18 -8.55 2.80
CA ALA A 233 13.61 -9.69 3.61
C ALA A 233 14.51 -9.23 4.77
N THR A 234 13.98 -8.37 5.63
CA THR A 234 14.70 -7.81 6.78
C THR A 234 14.21 -8.40 8.10
N ASN A 235 15.09 -8.42 9.11
CA ASN A 235 14.74 -8.90 10.45
C ASN A 235 13.77 -7.96 11.19
N TYR A 236 13.71 -6.69 10.80
CA TYR A 236 12.81 -5.68 11.37
C TYR A 236 12.45 -4.61 10.33
N ARG A 237 11.17 -4.31 10.18
CA ARG A 237 10.68 -3.42 9.11
C ARG A 237 11.10 -1.95 9.28
N TYR A 238 11.10 -1.45 10.51
CA TYR A 238 11.32 -0.01 10.77
C TYR A 238 12.76 0.35 11.14
N ASN A 239 13.57 -0.62 11.56
CA ASN A 239 14.98 -0.43 11.90
C ASN A 239 15.73 -1.73 11.62
N PRO A 240 15.95 -2.06 10.34
CA PRO A 240 16.59 -3.33 9.97
C PRO A 240 18.06 -3.34 10.38
N ARG A 241 18.45 -4.40 11.07
CA ARG A 241 19.87 -4.66 11.42
C ARG A 241 20.48 -5.74 10.54
N ARG A 242 19.66 -6.58 9.90
CA ARG A 242 20.07 -7.68 9.02
C ARG A 242 19.00 -7.94 7.99
N GLY A 243 19.41 -8.38 6.80
CA GLY A 243 18.53 -8.76 5.71
C GLY A 243 18.80 -7.95 4.45
N ASN A 244 17.98 -8.16 3.46
CA ASN A 244 18.07 -7.50 2.15
C ASN A 244 16.77 -6.77 1.85
N GLU A 245 16.94 -5.60 1.26
CA GLU A 245 15.85 -4.82 0.68
C GLU A 245 16.21 -4.53 -0.77
N LEU A 246 15.31 -4.85 -1.69
CA LEU A 246 15.46 -4.59 -3.10
C LEU A 246 14.14 -4.02 -3.61
N ASN A 247 14.22 -2.87 -4.25
CA ASN A 247 13.14 -2.31 -5.03
C ASN A 247 13.63 -2.15 -6.47
N PHE A 248 12.92 -2.73 -7.40
CA PHE A 248 13.17 -2.61 -8.84
C PHE A 248 11.92 -2.06 -9.51
N THR A 249 12.06 -0.98 -10.27
CA THR A 249 10.99 -0.39 -11.07
C THR A 249 11.47 -0.19 -12.49
N GLY A 250 10.74 -0.75 -13.44
CA GLY A 250 10.93 -0.53 -14.88
C GLY A 250 9.70 0.12 -15.48
N VAL A 251 9.86 1.17 -16.28
CA VAL A 251 8.76 1.91 -16.92
C VAL A 251 9.09 2.13 -18.38
N VAL A 252 8.12 1.89 -19.24
CA VAL A 252 8.21 2.16 -20.67
C VAL A 252 7.08 3.09 -21.07
N GLY A 253 7.41 4.19 -21.73
CA GLY A 253 6.46 5.13 -22.30
C GLY A 253 5.88 4.57 -23.62
N ILE A 254 4.61 4.86 -23.85
CA ILE A 254 3.84 4.49 -25.03
C ILE A 254 3.38 5.75 -25.74
#